data_af90c603deff17cb5329f3eda99a3a31
#
_entry.id   af90c603deff17cb5329f3eda99a3a31
#
_cell.length_a   1.000
_cell.length_b   1.000
_cell.length_c   1.000
_cell.angle_alpha   90.00
_cell.angle_beta   90.00
_cell.angle_gamma   90.00
#
_symmetry.space_group_name_H-M   'P 1'
#
loop_
_entity.id
_entity.type
_entity.pdbx_description
1 polymer ?
#
loop_
_entity_poly.entity_id
_entity_poly.type
_entity_poly.pdbx_seq_one_letter_code
_entity_poly.pdbx_strand_id
1 'polypeptide(L)'
;MATSSSYDFDVTTNDIIEMAFKVINVLPEGQSLSNEQYSTAKTMLNMMIKLWRARGVFLWKQDNIEVTLTASTITLGSDGYDYECIKNHTATAENKPITGSKSKSFWKKLSTTTAGSWELGAEYTNIGQVSLDTNIISLDDGMVRDTGDEINTQIHKITRTEYLNRFDSNNSGKPIQYYFKRETTPQLYIHPIPDSATDYVLEFVANRFPEDQDNLNNNPDFFQEWHEPLVFGLAERLALQSGVVGQELKDIQARAFRSYQDAKYIDNESGGLQFAPQLR
;
A
#
# COMPACT_ATOMS: atom_id res chain seq x y z
N MET A 1 -37.50 7.82 26.45
CA MET A 1 -37.26 6.52 25.79
C MET A 1 -35.81 6.16 26.06
N ALA A 2 -35.54 4.94 26.53
CA ALA A 2 -34.19 4.48 26.69
C ALA A 2 -33.66 4.04 25.30
N THR A 3 -32.48 4.51 24.91
CA THR A 3 -31.77 4.04 23.73
C THR A 3 -30.82 2.89 24.13
N SER A 4 -30.42 2.05 23.21
CA SER A 4 -29.50 0.92 23.48
C SER A 4 -28.12 1.37 23.95
N SER A 5 -27.75 2.62 23.66
CA SER A 5 -26.38 3.15 23.88
C SER A 5 -25.26 2.32 23.22
N SER A 6 -25.60 1.46 22.27
CA SER A 6 -24.68 0.68 21.45
C SER A 6 -24.55 1.32 20.07
N TYR A 7 -23.28 1.41 19.58
CA TYR A 7 -22.92 1.97 18.29
C TYR A 7 -22.06 0.97 17.49
N ASP A 8 -21.99 -0.28 17.95
CA ASP A 8 -21.14 -1.35 17.46
C ASP A 8 -21.94 -2.37 16.62
N PHE A 9 -22.61 -1.89 15.56
CA PHE A 9 -23.28 -2.77 14.62
C PHE A 9 -22.26 -3.46 13.72
N ASP A 10 -21.95 -4.71 14.07
CA ASP A 10 -21.01 -5.56 13.35
C ASP A 10 -21.71 -6.59 12.47
N VAL A 11 -21.15 -6.82 11.30
CA VAL A 11 -21.61 -7.83 10.32
C VAL A 11 -20.41 -8.64 9.88
N THR A 12 -20.46 -9.95 10.04
CA THR A 12 -19.36 -10.83 9.61
C THR A 12 -19.35 -11.02 8.10
N THR A 13 -18.21 -11.44 7.55
CA THR A 13 -18.10 -11.81 6.13
C THR A 13 -19.11 -12.89 5.74
N ASN A 14 -19.40 -13.84 6.65
CA ASN A 14 -20.45 -14.85 6.47
C ASN A 14 -21.82 -14.22 6.29
N ASP A 15 -22.19 -13.28 7.17
CA ASP A 15 -23.49 -12.60 7.11
C ASP A 15 -23.67 -11.85 5.80
N ILE A 16 -22.64 -11.14 5.33
CA ILE A 16 -22.65 -10.45 4.03
C ILE A 16 -22.91 -11.41 2.88
N ILE A 17 -22.22 -12.56 2.88
CA ILE A 17 -22.39 -13.57 1.83
C ILE A 17 -23.79 -14.15 1.87
N GLU A 18 -24.29 -14.55 3.05
CA GLU A 18 -25.65 -15.11 3.19
C GLU A 18 -26.73 -14.10 2.79
N MET A 19 -26.58 -12.83 3.22
CA MET A 19 -27.50 -11.77 2.82
C MET A 19 -27.50 -11.56 1.31
N ALA A 20 -26.34 -11.59 0.65
CA ALA A 20 -26.25 -11.46 -0.80
C ALA A 20 -27.00 -12.60 -1.53
N PHE A 21 -26.87 -13.85 -1.05
CA PHE A 21 -27.63 -14.98 -1.62
C PHE A 21 -29.12 -14.90 -1.33
N LYS A 22 -29.54 -14.36 -0.18
CA LYS A 22 -30.97 -14.10 0.14
C LYS A 22 -31.56 -13.02 -0.79
N VAL A 23 -30.80 -11.95 -1.07
CA VAL A 23 -31.21 -10.87 -1.99
C VAL A 23 -31.53 -11.39 -3.41
N ILE A 24 -30.80 -12.38 -3.88
CA ILE A 24 -31.00 -13.01 -5.20
C ILE A 24 -31.95 -14.23 -5.15
N ASN A 25 -32.63 -14.47 -4.05
CA ASN A 25 -33.58 -15.57 -3.83
C ASN A 25 -33.03 -16.99 -4.11
N VAL A 26 -31.71 -17.19 -3.98
CA VAL A 26 -31.05 -18.51 -4.17
C VAL A 26 -30.95 -19.28 -2.86
N LEU A 27 -30.96 -18.60 -1.72
CA LEU A 27 -30.91 -19.21 -0.40
C LEU A 27 -32.31 -19.12 0.28
N PRO A 28 -33.07 -20.23 0.31
CA PRO A 28 -34.32 -20.30 1.06
C PRO A 28 -34.09 -20.18 2.58
N GLU A 29 -35.10 -19.71 3.30
CA GLU A 29 -35.03 -19.62 4.76
C GLU A 29 -34.74 -21.00 5.38
N GLY A 30 -33.80 -21.04 6.34
CA GLY A 30 -33.42 -22.24 7.06
C GLY A 30 -32.43 -23.16 6.33
N GLN A 31 -31.95 -22.78 5.16
CA GLN A 31 -30.89 -23.50 4.47
C GLN A 31 -29.56 -22.78 4.64
N SER A 32 -28.48 -23.54 4.62
CA SER A 32 -27.10 -23.05 4.61
C SER A 32 -26.48 -23.19 3.22
N LEU A 33 -25.55 -22.31 2.91
CA LEU A 33 -24.77 -22.35 1.66
C LEU A 33 -23.79 -23.55 1.67
N SER A 34 -23.49 -24.07 0.50
CA SER A 34 -22.41 -25.04 0.33
C SER A 34 -21.04 -24.40 0.46
N ASN A 35 -20.02 -25.20 0.79
CA ASN A 35 -18.63 -24.71 0.86
C ASN A 35 -18.14 -24.11 -0.47
N GLU A 36 -18.62 -24.61 -1.60
CA GLU A 36 -18.29 -24.11 -2.93
C GLU A 36 -18.91 -22.73 -3.18
N GLN A 37 -20.18 -22.53 -2.77
CA GLN A 37 -20.85 -21.24 -2.85
C GLN A 37 -20.14 -20.20 -1.97
N TYR A 38 -19.75 -20.55 -0.76
CA TYR A 38 -18.95 -19.66 0.11
C TYR A 38 -17.61 -19.29 -0.51
N SER A 39 -16.88 -20.28 -1.04
CA SER A 39 -15.57 -20.04 -1.67
C SER A 39 -15.67 -19.09 -2.87
N THR A 40 -16.68 -19.32 -3.72
CA THR A 40 -16.93 -18.48 -4.90
C THR A 40 -17.33 -17.06 -4.50
N ALA A 41 -18.26 -16.92 -3.57
CA ALA A 41 -18.74 -15.63 -3.09
C ALA A 41 -17.61 -14.83 -2.40
N LYS A 42 -16.79 -15.48 -1.57
CA LYS A 42 -15.62 -14.87 -0.93
C LYS A 42 -14.62 -14.33 -1.97
N THR A 43 -14.33 -15.11 -3.00
CA THR A 43 -13.45 -14.69 -4.08
C THR A 43 -14.00 -13.47 -4.83
N MET A 44 -15.31 -13.46 -5.13
CA MET A 44 -15.98 -12.33 -5.78
C MET A 44 -16.01 -11.08 -4.92
N LEU A 45 -16.21 -11.26 -3.60
CA LEU A 45 -16.18 -10.16 -2.64
C LEU A 45 -14.81 -9.49 -2.63
N ASN A 46 -13.74 -10.27 -2.51
CA ASN A 46 -12.38 -9.75 -2.55
C ASN A 46 -12.06 -9.02 -3.87
N MET A 47 -12.44 -9.60 -5.01
CA MET A 47 -12.26 -8.93 -6.31
C MET A 47 -13.04 -7.60 -6.39
N MET A 48 -14.24 -7.55 -5.83
CA MET A 48 -15.05 -6.35 -5.75
C MET A 48 -14.37 -5.25 -4.93
N ILE A 49 -13.92 -5.59 -3.74
CA ILE A 49 -13.23 -4.67 -2.82
C ILE A 49 -11.97 -4.09 -3.47
N LYS A 50 -11.13 -4.95 -4.07
CA LYS A 50 -9.92 -4.49 -4.77
C LYS A 50 -10.24 -3.56 -5.95
N LEU A 51 -11.32 -3.82 -6.68
CA LEU A 51 -11.76 -2.93 -7.77
C LEU A 51 -12.24 -1.57 -7.25
N TRP A 52 -13.01 -1.54 -6.15
CA TRP A 52 -13.45 -0.29 -5.54
C TRP A 52 -12.27 0.55 -5.07
N ARG A 53 -11.27 -0.08 -4.44
CA ARG A 53 -10.05 0.62 -4.06
C ARG A 53 -9.28 1.19 -5.27
N ALA A 54 -9.22 0.45 -6.36
CA ALA A 54 -8.58 0.92 -7.60
C ALA A 54 -9.31 2.14 -8.21
N ARG A 55 -10.59 2.35 -7.87
CA ARG A 55 -11.38 3.52 -8.27
C ARG A 55 -11.25 4.73 -7.32
N GLY A 56 -10.33 4.66 -6.35
CA GLY A 56 -10.04 5.75 -5.41
C GLY A 56 -11.05 5.90 -4.27
N VAL A 57 -11.73 4.82 -3.90
CA VAL A 57 -12.60 4.76 -2.72
C VAL A 57 -11.78 4.39 -1.49
N PHE A 58 -12.30 4.62 -0.29
CA PHE A 58 -11.72 4.29 1.02
C PHE A 58 -10.60 5.23 1.47
N LEU A 59 -10.96 6.51 1.67
CA LEU A 59 -10.04 7.53 2.21
C LEU A 59 -9.54 7.18 3.62
N TRP A 60 -10.36 6.47 4.43
CA TRP A 60 -9.95 6.03 5.78
C TRP A 60 -8.82 4.99 5.78
N LYS A 61 -8.48 4.42 4.64
CA LYS A 61 -7.33 3.52 4.51
C LYS A 61 -6.03 4.29 4.26
N GLN A 62 -5.94 5.46 4.83
CA GLN A 62 -4.73 6.26 4.93
C GLN A 62 -4.15 6.09 6.32
N ASP A 63 -2.88 5.69 6.39
CA ASP A 63 -2.13 5.59 7.63
C ASP A 63 -0.91 6.49 7.60
N ASN A 64 -0.62 7.05 8.74
CA ASN A 64 0.68 7.67 8.95
C ASN A 64 1.69 6.56 9.23
N ILE A 65 2.68 6.44 8.35
CA ILE A 65 3.75 5.48 8.49
C ILE A 65 5.08 6.20 8.76
N GLU A 66 5.84 5.66 9.70
CA GLU A 66 7.23 6.04 9.90
C GLU A 66 8.14 5.05 9.16
N VAL A 67 9.05 5.58 8.37
CA VAL A 67 10.04 4.80 7.65
C VAL A 67 11.40 5.08 8.26
N THR A 68 11.93 4.10 8.97
CA THR A 68 13.28 4.15 9.52
C THR A 68 14.30 3.77 8.46
N LEU A 69 15.42 4.48 8.43
CA LEU A 69 16.50 4.23 7.50
C LEU A 69 17.44 3.15 8.05
N THR A 70 17.92 2.29 7.18
CA THR A 70 18.95 1.30 7.50
C THR A 70 20.23 1.70 6.79
N ALA A 71 21.36 1.74 7.50
CA ALA A 71 22.63 2.10 6.92
C ALA A 71 22.99 1.20 5.72
N SER A 72 23.67 1.79 4.72
CA SER A 72 24.15 1.02 3.58
C SER A 72 25.11 -0.09 4.04
N THR A 73 24.94 -1.26 3.46
CA THR A 73 25.85 -2.39 3.72
C THR A 73 27.20 -2.15 3.05
N ILE A 74 28.27 -2.39 3.77
CA ILE A 74 29.64 -2.25 3.29
C ILE A 74 30.32 -3.63 3.26
N THR A 75 31.05 -3.94 2.20
CA THR A 75 31.77 -5.21 2.06
C THR A 75 33.17 -4.99 1.49
N LEU A 76 34.09 -5.91 1.81
CA LEU A 76 35.45 -5.87 1.31
C LEU A 76 35.53 -6.40 -0.13
N GLY A 77 36.16 -5.64 -1.01
CA GLY A 77 36.46 -6.08 -2.38
C GLY A 77 37.74 -6.89 -2.48
N SER A 78 37.97 -7.56 -3.60
CA SER A 78 39.16 -8.38 -3.85
C SER A 78 40.43 -7.55 -3.99
N ASP A 79 40.32 -6.23 -4.10
CA ASP A 79 41.47 -5.30 -4.14
C ASP A 79 41.83 -4.75 -2.74
N GLY A 80 41.20 -5.25 -1.69
CA GLY A 80 41.43 -4.84 -0.31
C GLY A 80 40.81 -3.52 0.12
N TYR A 81 39.90 -2.95 -0.70
CA TYR A 81 39.15 -1.76 -0.34
C TYR A 81 37.68 -2.10 -0.04
N ASP A 82 37.08 -1.29 0.79
CA ASP A 82 35.66 -1.42 1.09
C ASP A 82 34.76 -0.89 -0.04
N TYR A 83 33.62 -1.51 -0.21
CA TYR A 83 32.60 -1.16 -1.20
C TYR A 83 31.25 -1.00 -0.53
N GLU A 84 30.67 0.19 -0.67
CA GLU A 84 29.34 0.52 -0.19
C GLU A 84 28.29 0.10 -1.23
N CYS A 85 27.21 -0.54 -0.77
CA CYS A 85 26.08 -0.88 -1.62
C CYS A 85 25.31 0.39 -2.03
N ILE A 86 25.19 0.64 -3.33
CA ILE A 86 24.43 1.78 -3.88
C ILE A 86 23.05 1.39 -4.41
N LYS A 87 22.72 0.10 -4.41
CA LYS A 87 21.44 -0.43 -4.86
C LYS A 87 21.15 -1.75 -4.17
N ASN A 88 19.99 -1.90 -3.53
CA ASN A 88 19.57 -3.14 -2.87
C ASN A 88 19.61 -4.34 -3.83
N HIS A 89 20.21 -5.42 -3.40
CA HIS A 89 20.32 -6.64 -4.19
C HIS A 89 20.71 -7.86 -3.35
N THR A 90 20.31 -9.03 -3.83
CA THR A 90 20.89 -10.30 -3.37
C THR A 90 22.21 -10.57 -4.09
N ALA A 91 23.23 -11.00 -3.37
CA ALA A 91 24.55 -11.24 -3.91
C ALA A 91 24.60 -12.39 -4.93
N THR A 92 25.08 -12.09 -6.12
CA THR A 92 25.34 -13.04 -7.21
C THR A 92 26.74 -12.88 -7.74
N ALA A 93 27.27 -13.86 -8.48
CA ALA A 93 28.57 -13.74 -9.09
C ALA A 93 28.72 -12.53 -10.04
N GLU A 94 27.59 -12.11 -10.67
CA GLU A 94 27.57 -10.97 -11.59
C GLU A 94 27.67 -9.61 -10.89
N ASN A 95 27.18 -9.49 -9.66
CA ASN A 95 27.20 -8.24 -8.91
C ASN A 95 28.29 -8.20 -7.82
N LYS A 96 29.20 -9.18 -7.78
CA LYS A 96 30.34 -9.19 -6.86
C LYS A 96 31.18 -7.92 -7.04
N PRO A 97 31.65 -7.26 -5.96
CA PRO A 97 32.52 -6.09 -6.06
C PRO A 97 33.74 -6.38 -6.94
N ILE A 98 34.07 -5.47 -7.86
CA ILE A 98 35.18 -5.50 -8.81
C ILE A 98 35.03 -6.56 -9.90
N THR A 99 34.91 -7.83 -9.57
CA THR A 99 34.98 -8.96 -10.50
C THR A 99 33.67 -9.30 -11.18
N GLY A 100 32.53 -8.88 -10.63
CA GLY A 100 31.22 -9.08 -11.25
C GLY A 100 31.02 -8.19 -12.47
N SER A 101 30.39 -8.72 -13.52
CA SER A 101 30.10 -7.97 -14.76
C SER A 101 29.23 -6.73 -14.55
N LYS A 102 28.42 -6.72 -13.50
CA LYS A 102 27.52 -5.63 -13.11
C LYS A 102 28.00 -4.87 -11.86
N SER A 103 29.23 -5.10 -11.39
CA SER A 103 29.76 -4.53 -10.14
C SER A 103 29.54 -3.02 -10.01
N LYS A 104 29.84 -2.25 -11.04
CA LYS A 104 29.70 -0.77 -11.03
C LYS A 104 28.27 -0.26 -10.86
N SER A 105 27.26 -1.09 -11.11
CA SER A 105 25.85 -0.73 -10.94
C SER A 105 25.34 -0.93 -9.52
N PHE A 106 26.13 -1.61 -8.67
CA PHE A 106 25.72 -1.98 -7.32
C PHE A 106 26.66 -1.47 -6.23
N TRP A 107 27.89 -1.09 -6.58
CA TRP A 107 28.91 -0.78 -5.61
C TRP A 107 29.65 0.53 -5.89
N LYS A 108 29.89 1.28 -4.82
CA LYS A 108 30.76 2.46 -4.78
C LYS A 108 32.00 2.13 -3.94
N LYS A 109 33.19 2.34 -4.51
CA LYS A 109 34.44 2.12 -3.80
C LYS A 109 34.65 3.18 -2.73
N LEU A 110 35.02 2.76 -1.53
CA LEU A 110 35.43 3.63 -0.42
C LEU A 110 36.96 3.65 -0.29
N SER A 111 37.47 4.54 0.54
CA SER A 111 38.90 4.62 0.89
C SER A 111 39.27 3.78 2.14
N THR A 112 38.29 3.12 2.76
CA THR A 112 38.46 2.28 3.96
C THR A 112 38.78 0.84 3.60
N THR A 113 39.18 0.04 4.59
CA THR A 113 39.61 -1.35 4.43
C THR A 113 39.22 -2.22 5.62
N THR A 114 38.09 -1.94 6.25
CA THR A 114 37.66 -2.51 7.54
C THR A 114 36.45 -3.44 7.46
N ALA A 115 35.77 -3.51 6.30
CA ALA A 115 34.54 -4.27 6.16
C ALA A 115 34.78 -5.79 6.11
N GLY A 116 33.73 -6.56 6.41
CA GLY A 116 33.70 -7.99 6.22
C GLY A 116 33.73 -8.41 4.74
N SER A 117 34.10 -9.66 4.49
CA SER A 117 34.16 -10.21 3.13
C SER A 117 32.76 -10.34 2.50
N TRP A 118 32.72 -10.17 1.19
CA TRP A 118 31.52 -10.40 0.40
C TRP A 118 31.11 -11.88 0.42
N GLU A 119 29.80 -12.14 0.57
CA GLU A 119 29.23 -13.48 0.63
C GLU A 119 28.16 -13.67 -0.45
N LEU A 120 28.21 -14.82 -1.15
CA LEU A 120 27.20 -15.18 -2.15
C LEU A 120 25.85 -15.47 -1.49
N GLY A 121 24.76 -14.92 -2.03
CA GLY A 121 23.41 -15.08 -1.51
C GLY A 121 23.05 -14.14 -0.36
N ALA A 122 24.01 -13.36 0.16
CA ALA A 122 23.70 -12.35 1.18
C ALA A 122 22.90 -11.18 0.60
N GLU A 123 22.07 -10.56 1.44
CA GLU A 123 21.32 -9.35 1.11
C GLU A 123 22.17 -8.11 1.40
N TYR A 124 22.26 -7.23 0.41
CA TYR A 124 22.97 -5.96 0.53
C TYR A 124 22.01 -4.80 0.33
N THR A 125 22.02 -3.84 1.25
CA THR A 125 21.06 -2.72 1.33
C THR A 125 21.75 -1.38 1.10
N ASN A 126 21.02 -0.44 0.53
CA ASN A 126 21.39 0.96 0.41
C ASN A 126 20.45 1.82 1.24
N ILE A 127 21.00 2.76 2.01
CA ILE A 127 20.21 3.67 2.87
C ILE A 127 19.20 4.52 2.09
N GLY A 128 19.46 4.83 0.84
CA GLY A 128 18.54 5.59 -0.02
C GLY A 128 17.46 4.74 -0.68
N GLN A 129 17.35 3.44 -0.36
CA GLN A 129 16.35 2.53 -0.92
C GLN A 129 15.72 1.67 0.17
N VAL A 130 14.44 1.90 0.47
CA VAL A 130 13.70 1.21 1.53
C VAL A 130 12.58 0.38 0.94
N SER A 131 12.45 -0.88 1.37
CA SER A 131 11.32 -1.73 1.07
C SER A 131 10.16 -1.39 2.02
N LEU A 132 8.97 -1.26 1.47
CA LEU A 132 7.75 -0.96 2.22
C LEU A 132 6.83 -2.19 2.26
N ASP A 133 5.83 -2.14 3.14
CA ASP A 133 4.84 -3.20 3.25
C ASP A 133 4.06 -3.40 1.95
N THR A 134 3.75 -4.65 1.64
CA THR A 134 3.09 -5.05 0.39
C THR A 134 1.67 -4.51 0.25
N ASN A 135 1.05 -4.10 1.35
CA ASN A 135 -0.29 -3.51 1.37
C ASN A 135 -0.31 -2.02 0.95
N ILE A 136 0.85 -1.35 0.84
CA ILE A 136 0.94 0.07 0.47
C ILE A 136 0.76 0.23 -1.04
N ILE A 137 -0.20 1.07 -1.43
CA ILE A 137 -0.53 1.35 -2.84
C ILE A 137 0.20 2.59 -3.34
N SER A 138 0.21 3.64 -2.52
CA SER A 138 0.84 4.92 -2.83
C SER A 138 1.25 5.62 -1.54
N LEU A 139 2.20 6.52 -1.67
CA LEU A 139 2.54 7.50 -0.65
C LEU A 139 2.10 8.87 -1.15
N ASP A 140 1.42 9.58 -0.26
CA ASP A 140 1.04 10.96 -0.49
C ASP A 140 2.00 11.88 0.30
N ASP A 141 1.53 12.89 0.95
CA ASP A 141 2.37 13.85 1.66
C ASP A 141 3.43 13.19 2.56
N GLY A 142 4.63 13.73 2.51
CA GLY A 142 5.74 13.21 3.30
C GLY A 142 6.54 14.31 3.98
N MET A 143 7.09 13.97 5.13
CA MET A 143 7.97 14.82 5.91
C MET A 143 9.24 14.06 6.31
N VAL A 144 10.32 14.80 6.45
CA VAL A 144 11.56 14.35 7.07
C VAL A 144 11.68 15.03 8.43
N ARG A 145 11.67 14.24 9.47
CA ARG A 145 12.00 14.74 10.82
C ARG A 145 13.50 14.54 11.07
N ASP A 146 14.17 15.64 11.33
CA ASP A 146 15.55 15.63 11.81
C ASP A 146 15.53 15.37 13.32
N THR A 147 16.18 14.29 13.77
CA THR A 147 16.16 13.88 15.17
C THR A 147 17.03 14.76 16.07
N GLY A 148 17.96 15.52 15.49
CA GLY A 148 18.84 16.43 16.23
C GLY A 148 18.16 17.78 16.55
N ASP A 149 17.48 18.35 15.55
CA ASP A 149 16.86 19.68 15.65
C ASP A 149 15.34 19.61 15.85
N GLU A 150 14.73 18.43 15.78
CA GLU A 150 13.28 18.19 15.82
C GLU A 150 12.49 19.00 14.76
N ILE A 151 13.15 19.35 13.64
CA ILE A 151 12.56 20.14 12.57
C ILE A 151 11.98 19.22 11.50
N ASN A 152 10.67 19.34 11.27
CA ASN A 152 9.97 18.69 10.19
C ASN A 152 10.12 19.48 8.88
N THR A 153 10.62 18.83 7.85
CA THR A 153 10.76 19.40 6.50
C THR A 153 9.97 18.58 5.51
N GLN A 154 9.16 19.22 4.67
CA GLN A 154 8.41 18.52 3.65
C GLN A 154 9.34 17.86 2.63
N ILE A 155 9.05 16.60 2.27
CA ILE A 155 9.73 15.85 1.21
C ILE A 155 8.82 15.74 -0.01
N HIS A 156 9.37 16.01 -1.20
CA HIS A 156 8.59 16.11 -2.43
C HIS A 156 8.65 14.84 -3.27
N LYS A 157 7.48 14.39 -3.75
CA LYS A 157 7.39 13.26 -4.68
C LYS A 157 7.92 13.66 -6.05
N ILE A 158 8.78 12.82 -6.63
CA ILE A 158 9.29 12.99 -7.98
C ILE A 158 8.95 11.77 -8.85
N THR A 159 9.01 11.94 -10.16
CA THR A 159 8.82 10.86 -11.12
C THR A 159 10.06 9.96 -11.22
N ARG A 160 9.87 8.74 -11.76
CA ARG A 160 11.01 7.83 -12.02
C ARG A 160 12.08 8.47 -12.90
N THR A 161 11.69 9.19 -13.93
CA THR A 161 12.61 9.84 -14.86
C THR A 161 13.41 10.93 -14.17
N GLU A 162 12.76 11.75 -13.35
CA GLU A 162 13.44 12.77 -12.55
C GLU A 162 14.42 12.18 -11.57
N TYR A 163 14.01 11.10 -10.86
CA TYR A 163 14.92 10.39 -9.96
C TYR A 163 16.16 9.87 -10.69
N LEU A 164 15.99 9.18 -11.83
CA LEU A 164 17.10 8.61 -12.59
C LEU A 164 18.04 9.70 -13.17
N ASN A 165 17.49 10.86 -13.53
CA ASN A 165 18.31 11.98 -14.05
C ASN A 165 19.08 12.71 -12.94
N ARG A 166 18.62 12.63 -11.69
CA ARG A 166 19.22 13.30 -10.52
C ARG A 166 20.10 12.37 -9.69
N PHE A 167 19.98 11.05 -9.90
CA PHE A 167 20.68 10.08 -9.09
C PHE A 167 22.19 10.24 -9.25
N ASP A 168 22.85 10.62 -8.16
CA ASP A 168 24.30 10.61 -8.00
C ASP A 168 24.62 9.91 -6.67
N SER A 169 25.36 8.82 -6.73
CA SER A 169 25.77 8.06 -5.55
C SER A 169 26.75 8.83 -4.63
N ASN A 170 27.26 9.97 -5.08
CA ASN A 170 28.13 10.84 -4.28
C ASN A 170 27.35 12.00 -3.63
N ASN A 171 26.08 12.21 -4.01
CA ASN A 171 25.25 13.26 -3.45
C ASN A 171 24.52 12.72 -2.22
N SER A 172 25.07 12.96 -1.05
CA SER A 172 24.48 12.58 0.24
C SER A 172 24.14 13.81 1.07
N GLY A 173 23.12 13.69 1.91
CA GLY A 173 22.64 14.76 2.80
C GLY A 173 21.20 14.55 3.23
N LYS A 174 20.61 15.60 3.83
CA LYS A 174 19.21 15.59 4.27
C LYS A 174 18.27 15.28 3.09
N PRO A 175 17.39 14.28 3.21
CA PRO A 175 16.38 13.95 2.18
C PRO A 175 15.45 15.12 1.89
N ILE A 176 15.21 15.40 0.60
CA ILE A 176 14.27 16.44 0.16
C ILE A 176 13.28 15.95 -0.90
N GLN A 177 13.55 14.82 -1.52
CA GLN A 177 12.73 14.25 -2.59
C GLN A 177 12.65 12.72 -2.44
N TYR A 178 11.55 12.15 -2.93
CA TYR A 178 11.39 10.70 -3.00
C TYR A 178 10.72 10.26 -4.29
N TYR A 179 11.03 9.03 -4.70
CA TYR A 179 10.35 8.31 -5.75
C TYR A 179 9.78 7.00 -5.17
N PHE A 180 8.46 6.81 -5.31
CA PHE A 180 7.78 5.59 -4.91
C PHE A 180 7.61 4.67 -6.12
N LYS A 181 8.16 3.46 -6.06
CA LYS A 181 8.04 2.43 -7.07
C LYS A 181 7.05 1.37 -6.62
N ARG A 182 5.92 1.28 -7.32
CA ARG A 182 4.90 0.28 -7.07
C ARG A 182 5.31 -1.05 -7.71
N GLU A 183 5.63 -2.04 -6.88
CA GLU A 183 5.94 -3.42 -7.23
C GLU A 183 5.23 -4.36 -6.26
N THR A 184 5.43 -5.68 -6.37
CA THR A 184 4.90 -6.66 -5.41
C THR A 184 5.37 -6.33 -3.98
N THR A 185 6.64 -5.94 -3.81
CA THR A 185 7.16 -5.31 -2.60
C THR A 185 7.50 -3.88 -2.96
N PRO A 186 6.67 -2.88 -2.58
CA PRO A 186 6.89 -1.50 -2.95
C PRO A 186 8.23 -0.98 -2.46
N GLN A 187 8.87 -0.13 -3.26
CA GLN A 187 10.17 0.43 -2.97
C GLN A 187 10.10 1.95 -2.89
N LEU A 188 10.70 2.50 -1.87
CA LEU A 188 10.91 3.94 -1.69
C LEU A 188 12.36 4.27 -2.04
N TYR A 189 12.55 5.20 -2.95
CA TYR A 189 13.86 5.75 -3.33
C TYR A 189 13.96 7.18 -2.86
N ILE A 190 15.02 7.53 -2.18
CA ILE A 190 15.23 8.80 -1.48
C ILE A 190 16.35 9.58 -2.16
N HIS A 191 16.19 10.89 -2.28
CA HIS A 191 17.19 11.78 -2.87
C HIS A 191 17.25 13.13 -2.13
N PRO A 192 18.44 13.66 -1.81
CA PRO A 192 19.76 13.00 -1.84
C PRO A 192 19.79 11.72 -1.02
N ILE A 193 20.82 10.90 -1.23
CA ILE A 193 21.03 9.71 -0.38
C ILE A 193 21.27 10.19 1.05
N PRO A 194 20.52 9.70 2.06
CA PRO A 194 20.74 10.12 3.44
C PRO A 194 22.19 9.89 3.89
N ASP A 195 22.77 10.87 4.52
CA ASP A 195 24.14 10.80 5.04
C ASP A 195 24.20 10.12 6.43
N SER A 196 23.06 9.97 7.09
CA SER A 196 22.90 9.26 8.36
C SER A 196 21.63 8.42 8.37
N ALA A 197 21.69 7.23 8.96
CA ALA A 197 20.53 6.38 9.18
C ALA A 197 19.76 6.72 10.46
N THR A 198 20.38 7.44 11.39
CA THR A 198 19.83 7.74 12.72
C THR A 198 19.30 9.16 12.86
N ASP A 199 19.77 10.08 12.00
CA ASP A 199 19.45 11.50 12.13
C ASP A 199 18.15 11.87 11.43
N TYR A 200 17.60 10.98 10.60
CA TYR A 200 16.38 11.23 9.84
C TYR A 200 15.35 10.13 10.04
N VAL A 201 14.12 10.54 10.32
CA VAL A 201 12.92 9.70 10.26
C VAL A 201 12.03 10.24 9.17
N LEU A 202 11.60 9.37 8.27
CA LEU A 202 10.67 9.74 7.19
C LEU A 202 9.26 9.40 7.61
N GLU A 203 8.36 10.36 7.53
CA GLU A 203 6.94 10.18 7.83
C GLU A 203 6.13 10.39 6.56
N PHE A 204 5.23 9.47 6.25
CA PHE A 204 4.37 9.54 5.07
C PHE A 204 2.92 9.23 5.40
N VAL A 205 2.01 9.82 4.65
CA VAL A 205 0.63 9.36 4.56
C VAL A 205 0.58 8.26 3.49
N ALA A 206 0.38 7.02 3.91
CA ALA A 206 0.33 5.86 3.05
C ALA A 206 -1.10 5.43 2.76
N ASN A 207 -1.44 5.25 1.49
CA ASN A 207 -2.69 4.60 1.09
C ASN A 207 -2.50 3.08 1.09
N ARG A 208 -3.39 2.35 1.78
CA ARG A 208 -3.35 0.88 1.89
C ARG A 208 -4.48 0.20 1.14
N PHE A 209 -4.28 -1.08 0.82
CA PHE A 209 -5.38 -1.97 0.48
C PHE A 209 -6.19 -2.33 1.74
N PRO A 210 -7.53 -2.44 1.63
CA PRO A 210 -8.32 -3.12 2.65
C PRO A 210 -7.83 -4.57 2.80
N GLU A 211 -7.98 -5.12 4.01
CA GLU A 211 -7.63 -6.50 4.30
C GLU A 211 -8.45 -7.48 3.44
N ASP A 212 -7.83 -8.61 3.10
CA ASP A 212 -8.53 -9.67 2.38
C ASP A 212 -9.52 -10.38 3.30
N GLN A 213 -10.70 -10.67 2.75
CA GLN A 213 -11.69 -11.48 3.45
C GLN A 213 -11.29 -12.95 3.32
N ASP A 214 -10.43 -13.43 4.21
CA ASP A 214 -9.90 -14.80 4.21
C ASP A 214 -10.65 -15.73 5.16
N ASN A 215 -11.24 -15.19 6.23
CA ASN A 215 -12.03 -15.93 7.21
C ASN A 215 -13.48 -15.43 7.27
N LEU A 216 -14.45 -16.35 7.18
CA LEU A 216 -15.88 -16.03 7.17
C LEU A 216 -16.39 -15.45 8.50
N ASN A 217 -15.71 -15.73 9.60
CA ASN A 217 -16.08 -15.24 10.93
C ASN A 217 -15.50 -13.86 11.27
N ASN A 218 -14.63 -13.32 10.43
CA ASN A 218 -14.06 -12.01 10.64
C ASN A 218 -15.03 -10.93 10.15
N ASN A 219 -15.00 -9.80 10.84
CA ASN A 219 -15.67 -8.59 10.37
C ASN A 219 -14.89 -8.03 9.18
N PRO A 220 -15.58 -7.50 8.15
CA PRO A 220 -14.91 -6.82 7.06
C PRO A 220 -14.24 -5.56 7.58
N ASP A 221 -13.07 -5.24 7.03
CA ASP A 221 -12.31 -4.04 7.33
C ASP A 221 -12.97 -2.78 6.70
N PHE A 222 -14.21 -2.52 7.09
CA PHE A 222 -15.08 -1.46 6.56
C PHE A 222 -15.91 -0.79 7.65
N PHE A 223 -16.20 0.49 7.46
CA PHE A 223 -17.18 1.19 8.29
C PHE A 223 -18.60 0.69 8.01
N GLN A 224 -19.51 0.92 8.98
CA GLN A 224 -20.89 0.41 8.95
C GLN A 224 -21.67 0.84 7.71
N GLU A 225 -21.47 2.05 7.21
CA GLU A 225 -22.10 2.56 5.99
C GLU A 225 -21.74 1.78 4.71
N TRP A 226 -20.68 0.99 4.74
CA TRP A 226 -20.27 0.14 3.61
C TRP A 226 -20.89 -1.25 3.64
N HIS A 227 -21.56 -1.66 4.72
CA HIS A 227 -22.14 -3.01 4.82
C HIS A 227 -23.23 -3.23 3.76
N GLU A 228 -24.15 -2.26 3.55
CA GLU A 228 -25.17 -2.37 2.50
C GLU A 228 -24.57 -2.42 1.09
N PRO A 229 -23.65 -1.54 0.68
CA PRO A 229 -22.91 -1.69 -0.57
C PRO A 229 -22.22 -3.03 -0.77
N LEU A 230 -21.61 -3.59 0.27
CA LEU A 230 -20.97 -4.92 0.19
C LEU A 230 -21.97 -6.02 -0.13
N VAL A 231 -23.14 -6.03 0.54
CA VAL A 231 -24.20 -7.02 0.30
C VAL A 231 -24.76 -6.89 -1.12
N PHE A 232 -25.22 -5.70 -1.53
CA PHE A 232 -25.82 -5.53 -2.86
C PHE A 232 -24.82 -5.60 -4.00
N GLY A 233 -23.61 -5.11 -3.80
CA GLY A 233 -22.54 -5.24 -4.78
C GLY A 233 -22.09 -6.68 -5.00
N LEU A 234 -22.11 -7.52 -3.96
CA LEU A 234 -21.86 -8.96 -4.07
C LEU A 234 -23.06 -9.65 -4.72
N ALA A 235 -24.31 -9.31 -4.32
CA ALA A 235 -25.52 -9.86 -4.89
C ALA A 235 -25.62 -9.60 -6.41
N GLU A 236 -25.24 -8.41 -6.88
CA GLU A 236 -25.18 -8.10 -8.32
C GLU A 236 -24.27 -9.07 -9.09
N ARG A 237 -23.12 -9.40 -8.54
CA ARG A 237 -22.16 -10.32 -9.17
C ARG A 237 -22.62 -11.76 -9.15
N LEU A 238 -23.20 -12.19 -8.03
CA LEU A 238 -23.75 -13.54 -7.85
C LEU A 238 -25.00 -13.76 -8.70
N ALA A 239 -25.84 -12.74 -8.88
CA ALA A 239 -27.05 -12.80 -9.69
C ALA A 239 -26.78 -13.29 -11.12
N LEU A 240 -25.70 -12.82 -11.74
CA LEU A 240 -25.31 -13.25 -13.09
C LEU A 240 -24.97 -14.75 -13.15
N GLN A 241 -24.31 -15.29 -12.11
CA GLN A 241 -23.97 -16.72 -12.04
C GLN A 241 -25.20 -17.59 -11.69
N SER A 242 -26.12 -17.02 -10.91
CA SER A 242 -27.33 -17.74 -10.45
C SER A 242 -28.45 -17.71 -11.48
N GLY A 243 -28.23 -17.10 -12.66
CA GLY A 243 -29.23 -17.07 -13.73
C GLY A 243 -30.39 -16.07 -13.49
N VAL A 244 -30.21 -15.12 -12.57
CA VAL A 244 -31.18 -14.02 -12.35
C VAL A 244 -31.17 -13.10 -13.56
N VAL A 245 -32.33 -12.84 -14.15
CA VAL A 245 -32.47 -12.06 -15.40
C VAL A 245 -33.66 -11.10 -15.33
N GLY A 246 -33.75 -10.21 -16.28
CA GLY A 246 -34.92 -9.36 -16.46
C GLY A 246 -34.99 -8.19 -15.48
N GLN A 247 -36.18 -7.93 -14.91
CA GLN A 247 -36.41 -6.77 -14.05
C GLN A 247 -35.73 -6.94 -12.69
N GLU A 248 -35.72 -8.15 -12.13
CA GLU A 248 -35.10 -8.45 -10.84
C GLU A 248 -33.61 -8.10 -10.85
N LEU A 249 -32.87 -8.49 -11.89
CA LEU A 249 -31.46 -8.13 -12.05
C LEU A 249 -31.27 -6.61 -12.10
N LYS A 250 -32.14 -5.89 -12.84
CA LYS A 250 -32.07 -4.42 -12.92
C LYS A 250 -32.30 -3.75 -11.57
N ASP A 251 -33.22 -4.27 -10.77
CA ASP A 251 -33.53 -3.74 -9.44
C ASP A 251 -32.37 -3.96 -8.48
N ILE A 252 -31.70 -5.13 -8.51
CA ILE A 252 -30.49 -5.41 -7.75
C ILE A 252 -29.36 -4.48 -8.17
N GLN A 253 -29.13 -4.30 -9.48
CA GLN A 253 -28.10 -3.40 -10.00
C GLN A 253 -28.35 -1.94 -9.60
N ALA A 254 -29.60 -1.49 -9.70
CA ALA A 254 -29.97 -0.12 -9.30
C ALA A 254 -29.74 0.11 -7.79
N ARG A 255 -30.00 -0.89 -6.95
CA ARG A 255 -29.80 -0.78 -5.51
C ARG A 255 -28.31 -0.86 -5.16
N ALA A 256 -27.55 -1.75 -5.79
CA ALA A 256 -26.08 -1.84 -5.64
C ALA A 256 -25.41 -0.51 -6.02
N PHE A 257 -25.86 0.10 -7.12
CA PHE A 257 -25.32 1.39 -7.54
C PHE A 257 -25.66 2.52 -6.57
N ARG A 258 -26.91 2.60 -6.07
CA ARG A 258 -27.33 3.65 -5.13
C ARG A 258 -26.59 3.53 -3.80
N SER A 259 -26.61 2.36 -3.16
CA SER A 259 -25.92 2.14 -1.88
C SER A 259 -24.42 2.44 -1.98
N TYR A 260 -23.78 2.06 -3.09
CA TYR A 260 -22.38 2.40 -3.35
C TYR A 260 -22.15 3.92 -3.47
N GLN A 261 -23.05 4.66 -4.16
CA GLN A 261 -22.91 6.11 -4.29
C GLN A 261 -23.15 6.83 -2.96
N ASP A 262 -24.11 6.35 -2.15
CA ASP A 262 -24.42 6.92 -0.85
C ASP A 262 -23.22 6.74 0.11
N ALA A 263 -22.63 5.56 0.19
CA ALA A 263 -21.45 5.32 1.00
C ALA A 263 -20.23 6.12 0.50
N LYS A 264 -20.03 6.19 -0.81
CA LYS A 264 -18.97 6.99 -1.40
C LYS A 264 -19.11 8.48 -1.12
N TYR A 265 -20.34 8.98 -1.04
CA TYR A 265 -20.58 10.39 -0.70
C TYR A 265 -20.15 10.72 0.73
N ILE A 266 -20.35 9.80 1.67
CA ILE A 266 -19.91 9.94 3.07
C ILE A 266 -18.38 9.87 3.16
N ASP A 267 -17.72 9.04 2.34
CA ASP A 267 -16.28 8.83 2.31
C ASP A 267 -15.49 9.98 1.63
N ASN A 268 -16.18 10.99 1.09
CA ASN A 268 -15.49 12.13 0.49
C ASN A 268 -15.01 13.13 1.56
N GLU A 269 -13.73 13.45 1.50
CA GLU A 269 -13.15 14.51 2.32
C GLU A 269 -13.75 15.88 1.89
N SER A 270 -14.45 16.56 2.80
CA SER A 270 -14.98 17.90 2.57
C SER A 270 -13.88 18.95 2.76
N GLY A 271 -12.92 19.01 1.84
CA GLY A 271 -11.91 20.05 1.78
C GLY A 271 -12.51 21.36 1.28
N GLY A 272 -12.54 22.41 2.11
CA GLY A 272 -12.91 23.76 1.67
C GLY A 272 -11.87 24.30 0.68
N LEU A 273 -12.27 24.51 -0.57
CA LEU A 273 -11.44 25.23 -1.55
C LEU A 273 -11.31 26.71 -1.12
N GLN A 274 -10.18 27.06 -0.54
CA GLN A 274 -9.83 28.46 -0.30
C GLN A 274 -9.11 29.04 -1.53
N PHE A 275 -9.84 29.85 -2.29
CA PHE A 275 -9.22 30.68 -3.33
C PHE A 275 -8.72 31.98 -2.67
N ALA A 276 -7.41 32.11 -2.48
CA ALA A 276 -6.80 33.38 -2.15
C ALA A 276 -6.44 34.11 -3.47
N PRO A 277 -7.04 35.28 -3.79
CA PRO A 277 -6.64 36.05 -4.95
C PRO A 277 -5.21 36.54 -4.75
N GLN A 278 -4.29 36.20 -5.66
CA GLN A 278 -2.99 36.85 -5.72
C GLN A 278 -3.20 38.33 -6.16
N LEU A 279 -3.08 39.24 -5.21
CA LEU A 279 -2.93 40.65 -5.52
C LEU A 279 -1.54 40.85 -6.14
N ARG A 280 -1.54 41.34 -7.40
CA ARG A 280 -0.33 41.78 -8.09
C ARG A 280 0.07 43.17 -7.62
#